data_c1b471de615999c403fcf0fdf79a5f83
#
_entry.id   c1b471de615999c403fcf0fdf79a5f83
#
_cell.length_a   1.000
_cell.length_b   1.000
_cell.length_c   1.000
_cell.angle_alpha   90.00
_cell.angle_beta   90.00
_cell.angle_gamma   90.00
#
_symmetry.space_group_name_H-M   'P 1'
#
loop_
_entity.id
_entity.type
_entity.pdbx_description
1 polymer ?
#
loop_
_entity_poly.entity_id
_entity_poly.type
_entity_poly.pdbx_seq_one_letter_code
_entity_poly.pdbx_strand_id
1 'polypeptide(L)'
;MPRLGKTFFVDRVVDQDGKHIKAFATEVISAVHVLDFFADIHLRPKNLLNLHTVCLAKLVKVFDLLHLGDGVVNHLRELHFGMEAYLSDFRALYPNCVKIKVHLSSHIAEMINRFGVYLNCFGPERRHKWSKGVAKFHYKSIGKVLCYRAVN
;
A
#
# COMPACT_ATOMS: atom_id res chain seq x y z
N MET A 1 -7.72 9.20 9.66
CA MET A 1 -6.40 8.55 9.56
C MET A 1 -6.08 7.82 10.87
N PRO A 2 -5.57 6.59 10.83
CA PRO A 2 -5.09 5.93 12.04
C PRO A 2 -3.93 6.76 12.63
N ARG A 3 -3.99 6.99 13.94
CA ARG A 3 -2.91 7.72 14.64
C ARG A 3 -1.70 6.79 14.77
N LEU A 4 -0.55 7.21 14.24
CA LEU A 4 0.71 6.54 14.52
C LEU A 4 1.05 6.77 16.00
N GLY A 5 1.24 5.69 16.75
CA GLY A 5 1.69 5.80 18.15
C GLY A 5 3.09 6.40 18.25
N LYS A 6 3.42 7.00 19.39
CA LYS A 6 4.74 7.64 19.63
C LYS A 6 5.92 6.67 19.45
N THR A 7 5.68 5.39 19.65
CA THR A 7 6.70 4.31 19.59
C THR A 7 6.63 3.51 18.31
N PHE A 8 5.83 3.95 17.31
CA PHE A 8 5.57 3.19 16.09
C PHE A 8 6.84 2.62 15.43
N PHE A 9 7.84 3.46 15.23
CA PHE A 9 9.09 3.04 14.59
C PHE A 9 9.97 2.17 15.49
N VAL A 10 9.85 2.29 16.82
CA VAL A 10 10.63 1.52 17.81
C VAL A 10 10.00 0.14 18.01
N ASP A 11 8.68 0.10 18.23
CA ASP A 11 7.98 -1.16 18.58
C ASP A 11 7.73 -2.06 17.36
N ARG A 12 7.82 -1.51 16.14
CA ARG A 12 7.49 -2.22 14.89
C ARG A 12 8.70 -2.66 14.08
N VAL A 13 9.91 -2.28 14.47
CA VAL A 13 11.15 -2.84 13.92
C VAL A 13 11.37 -4.20 14.54
N VAL A 14 10.99 -5.26 13.82
CA VAL A 14 10.89 -6.63 14.39
C VAL A 14 12.14 -7.45 14.14
N ASP A 15 12.92 -7.13 13.12
CA ASP A 15 14.12 -7.88 12.81
C ASP A 15 15.35 -7.28 13.49
N GLN A 16 16.19 -8.16 14.06
CA GLN A 16 17.50 -7.77 14.62
C GLN A 16 18.37 -7.03 13.57
N ASP A 17 18.12 -7.30 12.28
CA ASP A 17 18.76 -6.62 11.15
C ASP A 17 18.10 -5.29 10.73
N GLY A 18 17.00 -4.88 11.36
CA GLY A 18 16.30 -3.63 11.07
C GLY A 18 15.67 -3.51 9.65
N LYS A 19 15.55 -4.62 8.93
CA LYS A 19 15.16 -4.64 7.50
C LYS A 19 13.66 -4.58 7.25
N HIS A 20 12.83 -4.88 8.24
CA HIS A 20 11.40 -4.97 8.07
C HIS A 20 10.62 -4.25 9.16
N ILE A 21 9.64 -3.45 8.75
CA ILE A 21 8.67 -2.83 9.66
C ILE A 21 7.38 -3.65 9.59
N LYS A 22 7.00 -4.24 10.73
CA LYS A 22 5.75 -4.98 10.85
C LYS A 22 4.61 -4.03 11.17
N ALA A 23 3.85 -3.64 10.15
CA ALA A 23 2.76 -2.69 10.29
C ALA A 23 1.55 -3.09 9.45
N PHE A 24 0.37 -2.61 9.83
CA PHE A 24 -0.83 -2.74 8.99
C PHE A 24 -0.73 -1.81 7.77
N ALA A 25 -1.40 -2.19 6.66
CA ALA A 25 -1.36 -1.40 5.43
C ALA A 25 -1.74 0.08 5.65
N THR A 26 -2.76 0.35 6.47
CA THR A 26 -3.18 1.71 6.82
C THR A 26 -2.13 2.48 7.63
N GLU A 27 -1.39 1.81 8.50
CA GLU A 27 -0.28 2.40 9.26
C GLU A 27 0.89 2.73 8.32
N VAL A 28 1.21 1.82 7.37
CA VAL A 28 2.27 2.04 6.37
C VAL A 28 1.96 3.26 5.52
N ILE A 29 0.72 3.40 5.01
CA ILE A 29 0.30 4.55 4.21
C ILE A 29 0.49 5.85 5.00
N SER A 30 0.07 5.89 6.26
CA SER A 30 0.26 7.07 7.12
C SER A 30 1.75 7.34 7.40
N ALA A 31 2.55 6.28 7.62
CA ALA A 31 3.99 6.41 7.85
C ALA A 31 4.74 6.96 6.63
N VAL A 32 4.35 6.56 5.43
CA VAL A 32 4.95 7.05 4.17
C VAL A 32 4.80 8.57 4.05
N HIS A 33 3.64 9.15 4.35
CA HIS A 33 3.43 10.61 4.33
C HIS A 33 4.27 11.32 5.40
N VAL A 34 4.37 10.75 6.61
CA VAL A 34 5.21 11.30 7.68
C VAL A 34 6.70 11.27 7.28
N LEU A 35 7.14 10.19 6.66
CA LEU A 35 8.52 10.05 6.18
C LEU A 35 8.84 11.04 5.05
N ASP A 36 7.91 11.28 4.13
CA ASP A 36 8.09 12.27 3.06
C ASP A 36 8.18 13.69 3.64
N PHE A 37 7.30 14.04 4.57
CA PHE A 37 7.37 15.31 5.29
C PHE A 37 8.70 15.48 6.04
N PHE A 38 9.19 14.43 6.73
CA PHE A 38 10.50 14.43 7.35
C PHE A 38 11.62 14.63 6.32
N ALA A 39 11.52 13.96 5.18
CA ALA A 39 12.48 14.08 4.09
C ALA A 39 12.54 15.53 3.55
N ASP A 40 11.38 16.18 3.39
CA ASP A 40 11.29 17.58 2.95
C ASP A 40 12.02 18.54 3.88
N ILE A 41 11.86 18.36 5.18
CA ILE A 41 12.43 19.30 6.17
C ILE A 41 13.90 19.01 6.46
N HIS A 42 14.30 17.74 6.51
CA HIS A 42 15.59 17.37 7.07
C HIS A 42 16.59 16.78 6.07
N LEU A 43 16.13 16.08 5.03
CA LEU A 43 17.00 15.36 4.10
C LEU A 43 17.26 16.14 2.82
N ARG A 44 16.21 16.61 2.11
CA ARG A 44 16.33 17.32 0.84
C ARG A 44 17.14 18.62 0.94
N PRO A 45 16.97 19.46 1.96
CA PRO A 45 17.78 20.67 2.09
C PRO A 45 19.28 20.39 2.27
N LYS A 46 19.62 19.21 2.79
CA LYS A 46 21.01 18.78 3.01
C LYS A 46 21.56 17.89 1.90
N ASN A 47 20.79 17.70 0.82
CA ASN A 47 21.13 16.79 -0.29
C ASN A 47 21.40 15.34 0.18
N LEU A 48 20.76 14.90 1.26
CA LEU A 48 20.90 13.55 1.78
C LEU A 48 19.87 12.62 1.13
N LEU A 49 20.32 11.45 0.67
CA LEU A 49 19.48 10.41 0.09
C LEU A 49 18.59 10.90 -1.07
N ASN A 50 19.07 11.81 -1.92
CA ASN A 50 18.28 12.50 -2.94
C ASN A 50 17.44 11.56 -3.80
N LEU A 51 18.03 10.51 -4.36
CA LEU A 51 17.30 9.57 -5.22
C LEU A 51 16.19 8.85 -4.45
N HIS A 52 16.46 8.47 -3.21
CA HIS A 52 15.48 7.79 -2.36
C HIS A 52 14.34 8.72 -1.95
N THR A 53 14.63 9.98 -1.61
CA THR A 53 13.60 10.97 -1.24
C THR A 53 12.74 11.38 -2.43
N VAL A 54 13.31 11.46 -3.65
CA VAL A 54 12.57 11.69 -4.89
C VAL A 54 11.65 10.50 -5.19
N CYS A 55 12.15 9.27 -5.08
CA CYS A 55 11.34 8.07 -5.26
C CYS A 55 10.17 8.01 -4.24
N LEU A 56 10.44 8.37 -2.98
CA LEU A 56 9.42 8.46 -1.93
C LEU A 56 8.34 9.49 -2.27
N ALA A 57 8.72 10.69 -2.71
CA ALA A 57 7.77 11.73 -3.10
C ALA A 57 6.86 11.31 -4.27
N LYS A 58 7.41 10.57 -5.24
CA LYS A 58 6.60 9.99 -6.33
C LYS A 58 5.57 8.99 -5.80
N LEU A 59 5.97 8.14 -4.84
CA LEU A 59 5.05 7.20 -4.18
C LEU A 59 3.92 7.92 -3.45
N VAL A 60 4.24 8.98 -2.71
CA VAL A 60 3.25 9.79 -1.99
C VAL A 60 2.23 10.38 -2.95
N LYS A 61 2.66 10.97 -4.08
CA LYS A 61 1.75 11.49 -5.11
C LYS A 61 0.81 10.42 -5.67
N VAL A 62 1.30 9.20 -5.88
CA VAL A 62 0.46 8.08 -6.29
C VAL A 62 -0.58 7.74 -5.21
N PHE A 63 -0.18 7.73 -3.94
CA PHE A 63 -1.13 7.49 -2.85
C PHE A 63 -2.17 8.59 -2.71
N ASP A 64 -1.79 9.86 -2.89
CA ASP A 64 -2.72 10.99 -2.87
C ASP A 64 -3.80 10.84 -3.95
N LEU A 65 -3.42 10.45 -5.17
CA LEU A 65 -4.37 10.17 -6.24
C LEU A 65 -5.29 8.98 -5.89
N LEU A 66 -4.76 7.90 -5.35
CA LEU A 66 -5.56 6.75 -4.95
C LEU A 66 -6.50 7.05 -3.77
N HIS A 67 -6.14 8.01 -2.90
CA HIS A 67 -7.01 8.45 -1.80
C HIS A 67 -8.24 9.26 -2.26
N LEU A 68 -8.27 9.71 -3.52
CA LEU A 68 -9.48 10.32 -4.09
C LEU A 68 -10.64 9.31 -4.24
N GLY A 69 -10.39 8.02 -4.02
CA GLY A 69 -11.38 6.96 -4.19
C GLY A 69 -11.93 6.95 -5.61
N ASP A 70 -13.25 6.99 -5.78
CA ASP A 70 -13.86 7.00 -7.12
C ASP A 70 -13.50 8.26 -7.94
N GLY A 71 -13.11 9.36 -7.28
CA GLY A 71 -12.62 10.58 -7.94
C GLY A 71 -11.35 10.37 -8.78
N VAL A 72 -10.58 9.32 -8.50
CA VAL A 72 -9.35 8.99 -9.26
C VAL A 72 -9.62 8.71 -10.74
N VAL A 73 -10.84 8.35 -11.11
CA VAL A 73 -11.24 8.12 -12.51
C VAL A 73 -10.98 9.35 -13.38
N ASN A 74 -11.08 10.55 -12.81
CA ASN A 74 -10.81 11.80 -13.51
C ASN A 74 -9.29 12.11 -13.65
N HIS A 75 -8.44 11.35 -12.96
CA HIS A 75 -6.98 11.54 -12.87
C HIS A 75 -6.19 10.32 -13.36
N LEU A 76 -6.81 9.45 -14.20
CA LEU A 76 -6.19 8.20 -14.65
C LEU A 76 -4.86 8.42 -15.37
N ARG A 77 -4.76 9.47 -16.17
CA ARG A 77 -3.53 9.81 -16.89
C ARG A 77 -2.40 10.18 -15.91
N GLU A 78 -2.70 11.01 -14.93
CA GLU A 78 -1.75 11.40 -13.89
C GLU A 78 -1.32 10.20 -13.05
N LEU A 79 -2.28 9.34 -12.68
CA LEU A 79 -2.02 8.10 -11.95
C LEU A 79 -1.09 7.17 -12.74
N HIS A 80 -1.37 6.98 -14.04
CA HIS A 80 -0.55 6.12 -14.91
C HIS A 80 0.90 6.61 -14.97
N PHE A 81 1.11 7.89 -15.33
CA PHE A 81 2.46 8.45 -15.42
C PHE A 81 3.16 8.54 -14.06
N GLY A 82 2.44 8.87 -12.99
CA GLY A 82 2.99 8.88 -11.63
C GLY A 82 3.45 7.49 -11.18
N MET A 83 2.66 6.47 -11.48
CA MET A 83 3.00 5.07 -11.17
C MET A 83 4.22 4.60 -11.97
N GLU A 84 4.27 4.86 -13.28
CA GLU A 84 5.41 4.50 -14.12
C GLU A 84 6.70 5.19 -13.66
N ALA A 85 6.63 6.49 -13.35
CA ALA A 85 7.78 7.24 -12.86
C ALA A 85 8.28 6.72 -11.50
N TYR A 86 7.35 6.38 -10.58
CA TYR A 86 7.71 5.74 -9.30
C TYR A 86 8.34 4.38 -9.51
N LEU A 87 7.72 3.51 -10.30
CA LEU A 87 8.19 2.13 -10.52
C LEU A 87 9.54 2.08 -11.24
N SER A 88 9.81 3.02 -12.13
CA SER A 88 11.12 3.17 -12.79
C SER A 88 12.21 3.43 -11.76
N ASP A 89 12.03 4.44 -10.90
CA ASP A 89 13.00 4.76 -9.85
C ASP A 89 13.14 3.61 -8.84
N PHE A 90 12.00 3.01 -8.44
CA PHE A 90 12.00 1.89 -7.48
C PHE A 90 12.80 0.69 -8.00
N ARG A 91 12.64 0.32 -9.28
CA ARG A 91 13.38 -0.78 -9.90
C ARG A 91 14.89 -0.47 -9.97
N ALA A 92 15.24 0.77 -10.27
CA ALA A 92 16.65 1.19 -10.33
C ALA A 92 17.32 1.21 -8.96
N LEU A 93 16.62 1.71 -7.92
CA LEU A 93 17.15 1.85 -6.57
C LEU A 93 17.12 0.56 -5.75
N TYR A 94 16.11 -0.29 -5.99
CA TYR A 94 15.82 -1.47 -5.16
C TYR A 94 15.62 -2.75 -6.00
N PRO A 95 16.56 -3.16 -6.86
CA PRO A 95 16.37 -4.29 -7.78
C PRO A 95 16.01 -5.58 -7.06
N ASN A 96 16.58 -5.81 -5.87
CA ASN A 96 16.34 -7.01 -5.06
C ASN A 96 14.96 -7.01 -4.36
N CYS A 97 14.25 -5.88 -4.36
CA CYS A 97 12.91 -5.75 -3.78
C CYS A 97 11.79 -5.88 -4.82
N VAL A 98 12.13 -6.03 -6.09
CA VAL A 98 11.15 -6.15 -7.18
C VAL A 98 10.49 -7.53 -7.12
N LYS A 99 9.23 -7.57 -6.73
CA LYS A 99 8.39 -8.77 -6.64
C LYS A 99 7.21 -8.65 -7.60
N ILE A 100 6.50 -9.75 -7.83
CA ILE A 100 5.31 -9.79 -8.69
C ILE A 100 4.28 -8.70 -8.35
N LYS A 101 4.12 -8.35 -7.07
CA LYS A 101 3.21 -7.28 -6.63
C LYS A 101 3.60 -5.91 -7.18
N VAL A 102 4.90 -5.63 -7.34
CA VAL A 102 5.42 -4.39 -7.94
C VAL A 102 5.05 -4.32 -9.41
N HIS A 103 5.12 -5.44 -10.13
CA HIS A 103 4.65 -5.52 -11.51
C HIS A 103 3.14 -5.30 -11.61
N LEU A 104 2.35 -5.97 -10.76
CA LEU A 104 0.89 -5.81 -10.76
C LEU A 104 0.44 -4.37 -10.47
N SER A 105 1.24 -3.59 -9.73
CA SER A 105 0.95 -2.18 -9.46
C SER A 105 0.92 -1.32 -10.73
N SER A 106 1.70 -1.66 -11.76
CA SER A 106 1.71 -0.91 -13.03
C SER A 106 0.37 -0.93 -13.76
N HIS A 107 -0.47 -1.95 -13.49
CA HIS A 107 -1.78 -2.10 -14.12
C HIS A 107 -2.95 -1.43 -13.37
N ILE A 108 -2.68 -0.77 -12.23
CA ILE A 108 -3.75 -0.19 -11.39
C ILE A 108 -4.57 0.84 -12.18
N ALA A 109 -3.92 1.76 -12.90
CA ALA A 109 -4.61 2.78 -13.68
C ALA A 109 -5.46 2.18 -14.82
N GLU A 110 -4.93 1.15 -15.49
CA GLU A 110 -5.64 0.40 -16.53
C GLU A 110 -6.87 -0.33 -15.95
N MET A 111 -6.72 -0.96 -14.80
CA MET A 111 -7.84 -1.63 -14.11
C MET A 111 -8.94 -0.64 -13.71
N ILE A 112 -8.59 0.50 -13.14
CA ILE A 112 -9.57 1.54 -12.81
C ILE A 112 -10.27 2.05 -14.06
N ASN A 113 -9.54 2.29 -15.14
CA ASN A 113 -10.11 2.69 -16.43
C ASN A 113 -11.11 1.66 -16.97
N ARG A 114 -10.75 0.37 -16.89
CA ARG A 114 -11.58 -0.74 -17.38
C ARG A 114 -12.87 -0.92 -16.60
N PHE A 115 -12.82 -0.77 -15.28
CA PHE A 115 -13.97 -1.01 -14.40
C PHE A 115 -14.76 0.28 -14.10
N GLY A 116 -14.25 1.46 -14.42
CA GLY A 116 -14.87 2.75 -14.13
C GLY A 116 -14.96 3.11 -12.65
N VAL A 117 -14.37 2.30 -11.77
CA VAL A 117 -14.40 2.46 -10.31
C VAL A 117 -13.06 2.05 -9.69
N TYR A 118 -12.72 2.68 -8.57
CA TYR A 118 -11.60 2.26 -7.75
C TYR A 118 -11.96 1.03 -6.93
N LEU A 119 -11.49 -0.14 -7.36
CA LEU A 119 -11.73 -1.40 -6.65
C LEU A 119 -10.89 -1.46 -5.37
N ASN A 120 -11.49 -1.04 -4.28
CA ASN A 120 -10.89 -1.14 -2.96
C ASN A 120 -10.91 -2.59 -2.45
N CYS A 121 -9.73 -3.20 -2.32
CA CYS A 121 -9.60 -4.59 -1.85
C CYS A 121 -9.79 -4.77 -0.33
N PHE A 122 -9.96 -3.70 0.45
CA PHE A 122 -10.14 -3.81 1.91
C PHE A 122 -11.41 -4.56 2.32
N GLY A 123 -12.48 -4.45 1.55
CA GLY A 123 -13.72 -5.19 1.78
C GLY A 123 -13.53 -6.71 1.65
N PRO A 124 -13.05 -7.21 0.50
CA PRO A 124 -12.71 -8.62 0.32
C PRO A 124 -11.67 -9.13 1.33
N GLU A 125 -10.65 -8.34 1.67
CA GLU A 125 -9.63 -8.73 2.63
C GLU A 125 -10.20 -8.91 4.05
N ARG A 126 -11.11 -8.05 4.50
CA ARG A 126 -11.82 -8.23 5.77
C ARG A 126 -12.64 -9.52 5.78
N ARG A 127 -13.34 -9.83 4.68
CA ARG A 127 -14.09 -11.09 4.54
C ARG A 127 -13.15 -12.29 4.56
N HIS A 128 -11.98 -12.20 3.91
CA HIS A 128 -10.99 -13.26 3.91
C HIS A 128 -10.39 -13.50 5.30
N LYS A 129 -10.11 -12.45 6.07
CA LYS A 129 -9.67 -12.58 7.47
C LYS A 129 -10.70 -13.30 8.33
N TRP A 130 -11.98 -12.95 8.15
CA TRP A 130 -13.08 -13.64 8.82
C TRP A 130 -13.18 -15.12 8.41
N SER A 131 -13.10 -15.42 7.09
CA SER A 131 -13.13 -16.79 6.58
C SER A 131 -12.00 -17.65 7.15
N LYS A 132 -10.79 -17.09 7.26
CA LYS A 132 -9.65 -17.77 7.91
C LYS A 132 -9.90 -18.04 9.40
N GLY A 133 -10.59 -17.13 10.11
CA GLY A 133 -11.00 -17.33 11.49
C GLY A 133 -11.97 -18.49 11.64
N VAL A 134 -12.99 -18.54 10.79
CA VAL A 134 -13.98 -19.65 10.78
C VAL A 134 -13.31 -20.97 10.39
N ALA A 135 -12.37 -20.96 9.44
CA ALA A 135 -11.65 -22.15 9.00
C ALA A 135 -10.90 -22.87 10.14
N LYS A 136 -10.36 -22.13 11.10
CA LYS A 136 -9.67 -22.70 12.26
C LYS A 136 -10.60 -23.54 13.15
N PHE A 137 -11.87 -23.17 13.24
CA PHE A 137 -12.83 -23.81 14.16
C PHE A 137 -13.75 -24.82 13.47
N HIS A 138 -13.91 -24.75 12.15
CA HIS A 138 -14.88 -25.55 11.39
C HIS A 138 -14.29 -26.24 10.17
N TYR A 139 -13.13 -26.87 10.33
CA TYR A 139 -12.35 -27.44 9.21
C TYR A 139 -13.17 -28.41 8.31
N LYS A 140 -14.02 -29.26 8.91
CA LYS A 140 -14.80 -30.27 8.15
C LYS A 140 -16.09 -29.74 7.48
N SER A 141 -16.57 -28.56 7.84
CA SER A 141 -17.85 -28.00 7.33
C SER A 141 -17.74 -26.56 6.84
N ILE A 142 -16.52 -26.10 6.57
CA ILE A 142 -16.23 -24.71 6.25
C ILE A 142 -17.03 -24.17 5.06
N GLY A 143 -17.19 -24.99 4.01
CA GLY A 143 -17.98 -24.61 2.82
C GLY A 143 -19.45 -24.31 3.16
N LYS A 144 -20.08 -25.14 4.00
CA LYS A 144 -21.46 -24.94 4.44
C LYS A 144 -21.61 -23.69 5.29
N VAL A 145 -20.68 -23.45 6.24
CA VAL A 145 -20.70 -22.27 7.13
C VAL A 145 -20.47 -20.98 6.35
N LEU A 146 -19.56 -20.99 5.37
CA LEU A 146 -19.29 -19.83 4.53
C LEU A 146 -20.46 -19.50 3.62
N CYS A 147 -21.08 -20.53 2.97
CA CYS A 147 -22.26 -20.33 2.12
C CYS A 147 -23.46 -19.83 2.93
N TYR A 148 -23.74 -20.41 4.10
CA TYR A 148 -24.88 -20.00 4.94
C TYR A 148 -24.84 -18.51 5.32
N ARG A 149 -23.65 -17.97 5.62
CA ARG A 149 -23.50 -16.54 5.99
C ARG A 149 -23.28 -15.59 4.81
N ALA A 150 -23.04 -16.09 3.61
CA ALA A 150 -22.96 -15.26 2.41
C ALA A 150 -24.37 -14.92 1.87
N VAL A 151 -25.38 -15.69 2.25
CA VAL A 151 -26.78 -15.57 1.77
C VAL A 151 -27.67 -14.82 2.77
N ASN A 152 -27.30 -14.74 4.03
CA ASN A 152 -27.98 -13.98 5.09
C ASN A 152 -27.11 -12.81 5.56
#